data_c34639fda77b8e6dfd51a83291acf115
#
_entry.id   c34639fda77b8e6dfd51a83291acf115
#
_cell.length_a   1.000
_cell.length_b   1.000
_cell.length_c   1.000
_cell.angle_alpha   90.00
_cell.angle_beta   90.00
_cell.angle_gamma   90.00
#
_symmetry.space_group_name_H-M   'P 1'
#
loop_
_entity.id
_entity.type
_entity.pdbx_description
1 polymer ?
#
loop_
_entity_poly.entity_id
_entity_poly.type
_entity_poly.pdbx_seq_one_letter_code
_entity_poly.pdbx_strand_id
1 'polypeptide(L)'
;MITTSTGRKYINYRRRQIIARRIWFMLSVLICSIVFALCASIMVTNAKTINDDTYYKYFTSVQVKEGDTLYSLAEEYGDYFESDKAFINEVRYANHLVDDTIYAGSYLVVPYYSEEYK
;
A
#
# COMPACT_ATOMS: atom_id res chain seq x y z
N MET A 1 -24.89 53.32 -41.21
CA MET A 1 -23.57 53.38 -40.56
C MET A 1 -23.52 52.82 -39.15
N ILE A 2 -24.48 52.06 -38.69
CA ILE A 2 -24.53 51.56 -37.31
C ILE A 2 -24.22 50.06 -37.23
N THR A 3 -23.90 49.38 -38.31
CA THR A 3 -23.78 47.92 -38.38
C THR A 3 -22.41 47.34 -38.13
N THR A 4 -21.40 48.15 -37.91
CA THR A 4 -19.99 47.67 -37.73
C THR A 4 -19.62 47.34 -36.29
N SER A 5 -20.36 47.79 -35.30
CA SER A 5 -20.00 47.53 -33.90
C SER A 5 -20.51 46.17 -33.38
N THR A 6 -21.61 45.68 -33.92
CA THR A 6 -22.22 44.42 -33.45
C THR A 6 -21.45 43.20 -33.93
N GLY A 7 -20.87 43.22 -35.15
CA GLY A 7 -20.08 42.16 -35.70
C GLY A 7 -18.74 41.90 -34.94
N ARG A 8 -18.11 42.97 -34.49
CA ARG A 8 -16.87 42.85 -33.70
C ARG A 8 -17.08 42.23 -32.32
N LYS A 9 -18.17 42.54 -31.66
CA LYS A 9 -18.53 41.91 -30.38
C LYS A 9 -18.79 40.41 -30.53
N TYR A 10 -19.42 40.00 -31.62
CA TYR A 10 -19.76 38.60 -31.86
C TYR A 10 -18.53 37.73 -32.16
N ILE A 11 -17.59 38.26 -32.95
CA ILE A 11 -16.33 37.56 -33.26
C ILE A 11 -15.48 37.40 -32.00
N ASN A 12 -15.44 38.40 -31.13
CA ASN A 12 -14.68 38.34 -29.88
C ASN A 12 -15.26 37.34 -28.90
N TYR A 13 -16.56 37.17 -28.88
CA TYR A 13 -17.25 36.18 -28.03
C TYR A 13 -16.88 34.73 -28.45
N ARG A 14 -16.92 34.42 -29.73
CA ARG A 14 -16.54 33.12 -30.27
C ARG A 14 -15.06 32.80 -30.00
N ARG A 15 -14.19 33.75 -30.19
CA ARG A 15 -12.74 33.57 -29.89
C ARG A 15 -12.49 33.30 -28.41
N ARG A 16 -13.20 33.98 -27.52
CA ARG A 16 -13.12 33.74 -26.07
C ARG A 16 -13.58 32.35 -25.68
N GLN A 17 -14.61 31.81 -26.29
CA GLN A 17 -15.10 30.47 -26.03
C GLN A 17 -14.08 29.40 -26.48
N ILE A 18 -13.45 29.57 -27.64
CA ILE A 18 -12.45 28.65 -28.15
C ILE A 18 -11.19 28.67 -27.25
N ILE A 19 -10.76 29.84 -26.83
CA ILE A 19 -9.63 30.01 -25.91
C ILE A 19 -9.96 29.40 -24.54
N ALA A 20 -11.16 29.64 -24.01
CA ALA A 20 -11.60 29.07 -22.75
C ALA A 20 -11.61 27.52 -22.80
N ARG A 21 -12.11 26.93 -23.89
CA ARG A 21 -12.07 25.46 -24.09
C ARG A 21 -10.64 24.93 -24.11
N ARG A 22 -9.72 25.60 -24.81
CA ARG A 22 -8.32 25.20 -24.87
C ARG A 22 -7.66 25.29 -23.50
N ILE A 23 -7.93 26.33 -22.74
CA ILE A 23 -7.41 26.51 -21.39
C ILE A 23 -7.94 25.41 -20.47
N TRP A 24 -9.22 25.06 -20.56
CA TRP A 24 -9.82 23.97 -19.80
C TRP A 24 -9.18 22.61 -20.11
N PHE A 25 -8.91 22.32 -21.39
CA PHE A 25 -8.18 21.11 -21.79
C PHE A 25 -6.76 21.08 -21.23
N MET A 26 -6.04 22.19 -21.29
CA MET A 26 -4.68 22.30 -20.76
C MET A 26 -4.66 22.11 -19.25
N LEU A 27 -5.61 22.69 -18.53
CA LEU A 27 -5.75 22.49 -17.08
C LEU A 27 -6.10 21.06 -16.73
N SER A 28 -6.96 20.41 -17.48
CA SER A 28 -7.32 19.00 -17.28
C SER A 28 -6.11 18.08 -17.45
N VAL A 29 -5.32 18.26 -18.50
CA VAL A 29 -4.10 17.49 -18.74
C VAL A 29 -3.08 17.73 -17.63
N LEU A 30 -2.93 18.96 -17.17
CA LEU A 30 -2.03 19.31 -16.07
C LEU A 30 -2.43 18.59 -14.77
N ILE A 31 -3.71 18.63 -14.42
CA ILE A 31 -4.26 17.96 -13.22
C ILE A 31 -4.05 16.45 -13.32
N CYS A 32 -4.36 15.83 -14.46
CA CYS A 32 -4.14 14.41 -14.68
C CYS A 32 -2.66 14.02 -14.54
N SER A 33 -1.74 14.86 -15.03
CA SER A 33 -0.30 14.66 -14.90
C SER A 33 0.16 14.70 -13.45
N ILE A 34 -0.35 15.65 -12.66
CA ILE A 34 -0.04 15.76 -11.23
C ILE A 34 -0.56 14.55 -10.46
N VAL A 35 -1.82 14.15 -10.71
CA VAL A 35 -2.41 12.97 -10.07
C VAL A 35 -1.63 11.71 -10.40
N PHE A 36 -1.23 11.54 -11.67
CA PHE A 36 -0.43 10.40 -12.10
C PHE A 36 0.94 10.38 -11.41
N ALA A 37 1.60 11.52 -11.28
CA ALA A 37 2.89 11.64 -10.59
C ALA A 37 2.76 11.31 -9.10
N LEU A 38 1.68 11.75 -8.44
CA LEU A 38 1.41 11.43 -7.04
C LEU A 38 1.14 9.94 -6.84
N CYS A 39 0.34 9.32 -7.72
CA CYS A 39 0.09 7.88 -7.67
C CYS A 39 1.36 7.07 -7.90
N ALA A 40 2.22 7.47 -8.84
CA ALA A 40 3.51 6.83 -9.09
C ALA A 40 4.44 6.94 -7.87
N SER A 41 4.43 8.08 -7.17
CA SER A 41 5.22 8.28 -5.94
C SER A 41 4.77 7.34 -4.81
N ILE A 42 3.47 7.10 -4.68
CA ILE A 42 2.93 6.16 -3.67
C ILE A 42 3.34 4.72 -4.00
N MET A 43 3.36 4.35 -5.26
CA MET A 43 3.81 3.02 -5.69
C MET A 43 5.31 2.78 -5.40
N VAL A 44 6.14 3.80 -5.54
CA VAL A 44 7.60 3.71 -5.29
C VAL A 44 7.91 3.63 -3.80
N THR A 45 7.13 4.29 -2.93
CA THR A 45 7.36 4.24 -1.47
C THR A 45 6.96 2.90 -0.84
N ASN A 46 6.13 2.11 -1.51
CA ASN A 46 5.81 0.74 -1.08
C ASN A 46 6.84 -0.29 -1.57
N ALA A 47 7.72 0.07 -2.47
CA ALA A 47 8.93 -0.69 -2.74
C ALA A 47 9.90 -0.43 -1.58
N LYS A 48 9.65 -1.09 -0.43
CA LYS A 48 10.57 -1.15 0.69
C LYS A 48 11.91 -1.57 0.12
N THR A 49 12.86 -0.67 0.16
CA THR A 49 14.25 -0.98 -0.19
C THR A 49 14.61 -2.19 0.64
N ILE A 50 14.75 -3.34 0.01
CA ILE A 50 15.35 -4.51 0.62
C ILE A 50 16.77 -4.05 0.85
N ASN A 51 17.03 -3.51 2.04
CA ASN A 51 18.40 -3.40 2.52
C ASN A 51 18.95 -4.82 2.45
N ASP A 52 20.14 -4.95 1.95
CA ASP A 52 20.85 -6.20 1.69
C ASP A 52 21.26 -6.91 3.01
N ASP A 53 20.49 -6.70 4.06
CA ASP A 53 20.55 -7.48 5.29
C ASP A 53 19.86 -8.81 4.98
N THR A 54 20.68 -9.79 4.68
CA THR A 54 20.22 -11.14 4.36
C THR A 54 19.67 -11.78 5.63
N TYR A 55 18.37 -11.65 5.83
CA TYR A 55 17.69 -12.37 6.91
C TYR A 55 17.27 -13.75 6.43
N TYR A 56 17.56 -14.73 7.24
CA TYR A 56 17.19 -16.12 6.99
C TYR A 56 15.93 -16.44 7.78
N LYS A 57 14.99 -17.09 7.14
CA LYS A 57 13.72 -17.50 7.74
C LYS A 57 13.85 -18.89 8.32
N TYR A 58 13.53 -19.02 9.59
CA TYR A 58 13.51 -20.27 10.34
C TYR A 58 12.15 -20.50 10.98
N PHE A 59 11.95 -21.70 11.45
CA PHE A 59 10.76 -22.08 12.21
C PHE A 59 11.20 -22.63 13.56
N THR A 60 10.48 -22.29 14.61
CA THR A 60 10.68 -22.80 15.95
C THR A 60 9.37 -23.25 16.55
N SER A 61 9.42 -24.17 17.51
CA SER A 61 8.26 -24.64 18.24
C SER A 61 8.12 -23.85 19.54
N VAL A 62 6.98 -23.22 19.73
CA VAL A 62 6.67 -22.40 20.90
C VAL A 62 5.48 -22.98 21.63
N GLN A 63 5.58 -23.11 22.94
CA GLN A 63 4.47 -23.53 23.77
C GLN A 63 3.52 -22.33 24.01
N VAL A 64 2.23 -22.52 23.72
CA VAL A 64 1.19 -21.54 23.98
C VAL A 64 0.94 -21.46 25.48
N LYS A 65 1.08 -20.25 26.03
CA LYS A 65 0.78 -19.94 27.42
C LYS A 65 -0.67 -19.55 27.60
N GLU A 66 -1.13 -19.62 28.82
CA GLU A 66 -2.47 -19.14 29.17
C GLU A 66 -2.61 -17.65 28.88
N GLY A 67 -3.62 -17.27 28.10
CA GLY A 67 -3.86 -15.90 27.65
C GLY A 67 -3.16 -15.51 26.34
N ASP A 68 -2.35 -16.39 25.75
CA ASP A 68 -1.73 -16.14 24.45
C ASP A 68 -2.74 -16.14 23.30
N THR A 69 -2.50 -15.27 22.37
CA THR A 69 -3.24 -15.16 21.11
C THR A 69 -2.27 -15.18 19.93
N LEU A 70 -2.76 -15.43 18.72
CA LEU A 70 -1.92 -15.30 17.52
C LEU A 70 -1.38 -13.88 17.36
N TYR A 71 -2.10 -12.86 17.80
CA TYR A 71 -1.63 -11.47 17.80
C TYR A 71 -0.50 -11.24 18.80
N SER A 72 -0.54 -11.80 19.99
CA SER A 72 0.56 -11.68 20.96
C SER A 72 1.83 -12.37 20.45
N LEU A 73 1.68 -13.50 19.77
CA LEU A 73 2.81 -14.16 19.10
C LEU A 73 3.35 -13.35 17.92
N ALA A 74 2.48 -12.64 17.19
CA ALA A 74 2.89 -11.73 16.12
C ALA A 74 3.71 -10.55 16.66
N GLU A 75 3.35 -10.01 17.82
CA GLU A 75 4.13 -8.97 18.51
C GLU A 75 5.51 -9.48 18.95
N GLU A 76 5.61 -10.73 19.35
CA GLU A 76 6.87 -11.31 19.85
C GLU A 76 7.81 -11.78 18.71
N TYR A 77 7.26 -12.35 17.64
CA TYR A 77 8.05 -13.00 16.56
C TYR A 77 7.87 -12.36 15.18
N GLY A 78 6.94 -11.43 15.03
CA GLY A 78 6.52 -10.89 13.74
C GLY A 78 7.28 -9.67 13.23
N ASP A 79 8.35 -9.20 13.88
CA ASP A 79 9.04 -7.93 13.61
C ASP A 79 9.48 -7.75 12.15
N TYR A 80 9.82 -8.81 11.46
CA TYR A 80 10.28 -8.79 10.06
C TYR A 80 9.20 -9.15 9.05
N PHE A 81 7.97 -9.33 9.50
CA PHE A 81 6.84 -9.55 8.61
C PHE A 81 6.22 -8.23 8.17
N GLU A 82 5.63 -8.23 7.00
CA GLU A 82 4.97 -7.06 6.43
C GLU A 82 3.83 -6.54 7.31
N SER A 83 3.15 -7.46 8.00
CA SER A 83 2.06 -7.16 8.94
C SER A 83 1.83 -8.33 9.90
N ASP A 84 1.18 -8.06 11.03
CA ASP A 84 0.75 -9.11 11.98
C ASP A 84 -0.13 -10.15 11.29
N LYS A 85 -0.98 -9.70 10.38
CA LYS A 85 -1.84 -10.59 9.59
C LYS A 85 -1.05 -11.53 8.69
N ALA A 86 0.05 -11.08 8.09
CA ALA A 86 0.92 -11.93 7.29
C ALA A 86 1.59 -13.01 8.16
N PHE A 87 2.08 -12.64 9.34
CA PHE A 87 2.61 -13.59 10.32
C PHE A 87 1.56 -14.61 10.76
N ILE A 88 0.39 -14.17 11.16
CA ILE A 88 -0.72 -15.01 11.61
C ILE A 88 -1.14 -16.02 10.52
N ASN A 89 -1.26 -15.58 9.28
CA ASN A 89 -1.59 -16.45 8.16
C ASN A 89 -0.53 -17.55 7.97
N GLU A 90 0.73 -17.21 8.14
CA GLU A 90 1.81 -18.17 8.02
C GLU A 90 1.84 -19.17 9.17
N VAL A 91 1.61 -18.73 10.40
CA VAL A 91 1.46 -19.62 11.57
C VAL A 91 0.28 -20.56 11.37
N ARG A 92 -0.83 -20.06 10.89
CA ARG A 92 -2.02 -20.90 10.59
C ARG A 92 -1.71 -21.95 9.54
N TYR A 93 -1.03 -21.57 8.49
CA TYR A 93 -0.64 -22.49 7.42
C TYR A 93 0.32 -23.57 7.92
N ALA A 94 1.36 -23.18 8.66
CA ALA A 94 2.37 -24.09 9.19
C ALA A 94 1.80 -25.13 10.18
N ASN A 95 0.77 -24.76 10.92
CA ASN A 95 0.13 -25.60 11.94
C ASN A 95 -1.21 -26.22 11.50
N HIS A 96 -1.61 -26.02 10.26
CA HIS A 96 -2.90 -26.47 9.72
C HIS A 96 -4.12 -25.99 10.53
N LEU A 97 -4.08 -24.76 11.04
CA LEU A 97 -5.16 -24.17 11.80
C LEU A 97 -6.33 -23.76 10.89
N VAL A 98 -7.53 -24.10 11.27
CA VAL A 98 -8.76 -23.73 10.54
C VAL A 98 -9.15 -22.29 10.83
N ASP A 99 -8.92 -21.83 12.05
CA ASP A 99 -9.22 -20.49 12.55
C ASP A 99 -8.08 -19.95 13.42
N ASP A 100 -8.29 -18.81 14.06
CA ASP A 100 -7.29 -18.15 14.91
C ASP A 100 -7.28 -18.70 16.36
N THR A 101 -7.99 -19.78 16.63
CA THR A 101 -8.06 -20.38 17.96
C THR A 101 -6.82 -21.22 18.26
N ILE A 102 -6.16 -20.90 19.37
CA ILE A 102 -5.03 -21.64 19.91
C ILE A 102 -5.30 -22.02 21.37
N TYR A 103 -4.69 -23.09 21.83
CA TYR A 103 -4.96 -23.64 23.16
C TYR A 103 -3.69 -23.61 24.01
N ALA A 104 -3.84 -23.10 25.25
CA ALA A 104 -2.75 -23.12 26.25
C ALA A 104 -2.23 -24.55 26.47
N GLY A 105 -0.90 -24.66 26.53
CA GLY A 105 -0.23 -25.96 26.68
C GLY A 105 0.08 -26.68 25.37
N SER A 106 -0.52 -26.28 24.25
CA SER A 106 -0.17 -26.82 22.92
C SER A 106 1.11 -26.17 22.38
N TYR A 107 1.74 -26.82 21.41
CA TYR A 107 2.89 -26.30 20.72
C TYR A 107 2.50 -25.81 19.33
N LEU A 108 3.01 -24.64 18.96
CA LEU A 108 2.86 -24.07 17.63
C LEU A 108 4.21 -23.89 16.96
N VAL A 109 4.27 -24.21 15.69
CA VAL A 109 5.42 -23.87 14.83
C VAL A 109 5.24 -22.42 14.38
N VAL A 110 6.16 -21.57 14.77
CA VAL A 110 6.16 -20.15 14.42
C VAL A 110 7.37 -19.79 13.57
N PRO A 111 7.21 -18.99 12.52
CA PRO A 111 8.31 -18.49 11.72
C PRO A 111 9.01 -17.33 12.45
N TYR A 112 10.31 -17.24 12.30
CA TYR A 112 11.10 -16.10 12.75
C TYR A 112 12.24 -15.82 11.78
N TYR A 113 12.78 -14.62 11.82
CA TYR A 113 13.94 -14.24 11.00
C TYR A 113 15.17 -14.08 11.87
N SER A 114 16.32 -14.46 11.35
CA SER A 114 17.63 -14.30 11.98
C SER A 114 18.64 -13.75 10.99
N GLU A 115 19.50 -12.88 11.44
CA GLU A 115 20.65 -12.38 10.67
C GLU A 115 21.73 -13.46 10.53
N GLU A 116 21.74 -14.44 11.44
CA GLU A 116 22.71 -15.50 11.48
C GLU A 116 22.20 -16.74 10.75
N TYR A 117 23.02 -17.25 9.82
CA TYR A 117 22.77 -18.54 9.19
C TYR A 117 23.01 -19.65 10.19
N LYS A 118 22.00 -20.43 10.47
CA LYS A 118 22.04 -21.57 11.42
C LYS A 118 22.00 -22.89 10.71
#